data_de2390d915b7d88186267808777519e4
#
_entry.id   de2390d915b7d88186267808777519e4
#
_cell.length_a   1.000
_cell.length_b   1.000
_cell.length_c   1.000
_cell.angle_alpha   90.00
_cell.angle_beta   90.00
_cell.angle_gamma   90.00
#
_symmetry.space_group_name_H-M   'P 1'
#
loop_
_entity.id
_entity.type
_entity.pdbx_description
1 polymer ?
#
loop_
_entity_poly.entity_id
_entity_poly.type
_entity_poly.pdbx_seq_one_letter_code
_entity_poly.pdbx_strand_id
1 'polypeptide(L)'
;TQPSAMLEIKTEEGNVDDYKPNPKAENTKNLLKSYYDNTIRGKTKSWIDVYVMNKLGAIADGKPVYQMFAPDVHVSKEEVNVAIGIPVYVGLDFGLTPACVFGQKVRGRWLIQSEIVAFDMGIVRFAEVIREELATKYASHDALIYGDPSGDFRAQTDESTPFQILRGCGLR
;
A
#
# COMPACT_ATOMS: atom_id res chain seq x y z
N THR A 1 -5.65 -21.59 2.24
CA THR A 1 -4.49 -21.12 1.46
C THR A 1 -4.39 -21.97 0.20
N GLN A 2 -4.32 -21.32 -0.94
CA GLN A 2 -4.14 -21.99 -2.22
C GLN A 2 -2.74 -22.63 -2.27
N PRO A 3 -2.59 -23.89 -2.67
CA PRO A 3 -1.29 -24.54 -2.77
C PRO A 3 -0.41 -23.87 -3.84
N SER A 4 0.91 -23.93 -3.66
CA SER A 4 1.86 -23.41 -4.63
C SER A 4 1.74 -24.12 -5.97
N ALA A 5 1.99 -23.42 -7.07
CA ALA A 5 1.94 -24.01 -8.41
C ALA A 5 3.07 -25.00 -8.69
N MET A 6 4.22 -24.82 -8.02
CA MET A 6 5.39 -25.71 -8.14
C MET A 6 5.90 -26.12 -6.76
N LEU A 7 6.74 -27.14 -6.71
CA LEU A 7 7.46 -27.61 -5.52
C LEU A 7 8.95 -27.38 -5.72
N GLU A 8 9.65 -26.92 -4.67
CA GLU A 8 11.10 -26.77 -4.66
C GLU A 8 11.80 -28.14 -4.65
N ILE A 9 12.81 -28.29 -5.48
CA ILE A 9 13.80 -29.36 -5.40
C ILE A 9 15.00 -28.76 -4.67
N LYS A 10 15.41 -29.38 -3.55
CA LYS A 10 16.50 -28.87 -2.71
C LYS A 10 17.71 -29.77 -2.79
N THR A 11 18.89 -29.17 -2.73
CA THR A 11 20.17 -29.87 -2.55
C THR A 11 20.24 -30.50 -1.15
N GLU A 12 21.22 -31.35 -0.90
CA GLU A 12 21.51 -31.90 0.43
C GLU A 12 21.79 -30.83 1.48
N GLU A 13 22.30 -29.66 1.06
CA GLU A 13 22.54 -28.48 1.90
C GLU A 13 21.28 -27.63 2.15
N GLY A 14 20.13 -28.01 1.57
CA GLY A 14 18.86 -27.31 1.74
C GLY A 14 18.62 -26.11 0.80
N ASN A 15 19.55 -25.82 -0.10
CA ASN A 15 19.37 -24.76 -1.09
C ASN A 15 18.42 -25.20 -2.20
N VAL A 16 17.63 -24.28 -2.76
CA VAL A 16 16.74 -24.57 -3.90
C VAL A 16 17.59 -24.68 -5.16
N ASP A 17 17.55 -25.86 -5.78
CA ASP A 17 18.27 -26.20 -6.99
C ASP A 17 17.37 -26.06 -8.24
N ASP A 18 16.14 -26.54 -8.14
CA ASP A 18 15.19 -26.54 -9.25
C ASP A 18 13.74 -26.56 -8.73
N TYR A 19 12.79 -26.54 -9.65
CA TYR A 19 11.35 -26.59 -9.37
C TYR A 19 10.66 -27.68 -10.20
N LYS A 20 9.65 -28.32 -9.64
CA LYS A 20 8.79 -29.26 -10.34
C LYS A 20 7.31 -28.93 -10.15
N PRO A 21 6.44 -29.28 -11.11
CA PRO A 21 5.00 -29.04 -10.99
C PRO A 21 4.41 -29.67 -9.73
N ASN A 22 3.54 -28.90 -9.03
CA ASN A 22 2.82 -29.41 -7.88
C ASN A 22 1.52 -30.09 -8.32
N PRO A 23 1.37 -31.42 -8.12
CA PRO A 23 0.16 -32.12 -8.54
C PRO A 23 -1.11 -31.72 -7.77
N LYS A 24 -0.95 -31.02 -6.64
CA LYS A 24 -2.06 -30.51 -5.82
C LYS A 24 -2.46 -29.08 -6.18
N ALA A 25 -1.73 -28.42 -7.10
CA ALA A 25 -2.08 -27.07 -7.51
C ALA A 25 -3.37 -27.06 -8.32
N GLU A 26 -4.23 -26.11 -8.00
CA GLU A 26 -5.42 -25.83 -8.78
C GLU A 26 -5.01 -25.33 -10.17
N ASN A 27 -5.84 -25.52 -11.19
CA ASN A 27 -5.63 -25.01 -12.55
C ASN A 27 -4.51 -25.64 -13.40
N THR A 28 -3.63 -26.45 -12.87
CA THR A 28 -2.56 -27.07 -13.67
C THR A 28 -3.08 -27.95 -14.80
N LYS A 29 -4.31 -28.47 -14.67
CA LYS A 29 -4.98 -29.30 -15.69
C LYS A 29 -5.32 -28.51 -16.97
N ASN A 30 -5.50 -27.20 -16.88
CA ASN A 30 -5.91 -26.33 -17.97
C ASN A 30 -4.71 -25.58 -18.60
N LEU A 31 -3.50 -25.82 -18.12
CA LEU A 31 -2.28 -25.17 -18.60
C LEU A 31 -1.42 -26.15 -19.41
N LEU A 32 -0.64 -25.61 -20.34
CA LEU A 32 0.38 -26.38 -21.02
C LEU A 32 1.39 -26.91 -20.01
N LYS A 33 1.87 -28.16 -20.18
CA LYS A 33 2.83 -28.80 -19.27
C LYS A 33 4.08 -27.95 -19.01
N SER A 34 4.52 -27.18 -20.02
CA SER A 34 5.68 -26.27 -19.93
C SER A 34 5.37 -24.87 -19.44
N TYR A 35 4.12 -24.57 -19.05
CA TYR A 35 3.71 -23.20 -18.71
C TYR A 35 4.56 -22.62 -17.57
N TYR A 36 4.68 -23.32 -16.46
CA TYR A 36 5.44 -22.83 -15.30
C TYR A 36 6.95 -22.85 -15.54
N ASP A 37 7.47 -23.83 -16.26
CA ASP A 37 8.90 -23.89 -16.63
C ASP A 37 9.28 -22.67 -17.48
N ASN A 38 8.41 -22.26 -18.40
CA ASN A 38 8.61 -21.06 -19.20
C ASN A 38 8.42 -19.77 -18.38
N THR A 39 7.48 -19.79 -17.43
CA THR A 39 7.16 -18.63 -16.59
C THR A 39 8.29 -18.28 -15.63
N ILE A 40 8.95 -19.30 -15.03
CA ILE A 40 10.05 -19.10 -14.09
C ILE A 40 11.40 -18.81 -14.77
N ARG A 41 11.51 -19.10 -16.05
CA ARG A 41 12.79 -18.92 -16.78
C ARG A 41 13.25 -17.47 -16.73
N GLY A 42 14.46 -17.24 -16.21
CA GLY A 42 15.07 -15.90 -16.10
C GLY A 42 14.46 -15.01 -15.00
N LYS A 43 13.59 -15.56 -14.14
CA LYS A 43 13.05 -14.83 -12.99
C LYS A 43 13.91 -15.02 -11.75
N THR A 44 13.94 -14.01 -10.89
CA THR A 44 14.63 -14.12 -9.60
C THR A 44 13.91 -15.08 -8.66
N LYS A 45 14.65 -15.62 -7.69
CA LYS A 45 14.06 -16.50 -6.67
C LYS A 45 12.93 -15.78 -5.91
N SER A 46 13.11 -14.52 -5.55
CA SER A 46 12.09 -13.72 -4.85
C SER A 46 10.81 -13.60 -5.68
N TRP A 47 10.94 -13.40 -7.00
CA TRP A 47 9.79 -13.34 -7.89
C TRP A 47 9.05 -14.70 -7.95
N ILE A 48 9.79 -15.79 -8.08
CA ILE A 48 9.25 -17.14 -8.10
C ILE A 48 8.54 -17.47 -6.77
N ASP A 49 9.15 -17.14 -5.65
CA ASP A 49 8.59 -17.35 -4.32
C ASP A 49 7.22 -16.69 -4.15
N VAL A 50 7.05 -15.46 -4.63
CA VAL A 50 5.77 -14.73 -4.51
C VAL A 50 4.74 -15.20 -5.52
N TYR A 51 5.07 -15.19 -6.83
CA TYR A 51 4.08 -15.39 -7.89
C TYR A 51 3.79 -16.84 -8.23
N VAL A 52 4.72 -17.76 -7.97
CA VAL A 52 4.57 -19.17 -8.33
C VAL A 52 4.43 -20.04 -7.10
N MET A 53 5.19 -19.74 -6.04
CA MET A 53 5.20 -20.52 -4.81
C MET A 53 4.17 -20.05 -3.77
N ASN A 54 3.45 -18.94 -4.03
CA ASN A 54 2.48 -18.35 -3.10
C ASN A 54 3.06 -18.05 -1.69
N LYS A 55 4.36 -17.78 -1.61
CA LYS A 55 4.98 -17.39 -0.35
C LYS A 55 4.76 -15.91 -0.07
N LEU A 56 4.58 -15.57 1.20
CA LEU A 56 4.64 -14.19 1.63
C LEU A 56 6.06 -13.66 1.42
N GLY A 57 6.19 -12.58 0.68
CA GLY A 57 7.49 -11.97 0.40
C GLY A 57 7.35 -10.64 -0.34
N ALA A 58 8.39 -9.84 -0.27
CA ALA A 58 8.51 -8.62 -1.07
C ALA A 58 9.30 -8.93 -2.34
N ILE A 59 8.83 -8.46 -3.48
CA ILE A 59 9.58 -8.54 -4.73
C ILE A 59 10.54 -7.37 -4.76
N ALA A 60 11.82 -7.68 -4.59
CA ALA A 60 12.89 -6.70 -4.73
C ALA A 60 13.42 -6.67 -6.18
N ASP A 61 12.53 -6.75 -7.16
CA ASP A 61 12.89 -6.58 -8.57
C ASP A 61 12.88 -5.10 -8.93
N GLY A 62 13.87 -4.38 -8.45
CA GLY A 62 14.02 -2.97 -8.76
C GLY A 62 14.76 -2.23 -7.65
N LYS A 63 15.21 -1.05 -7.97
CA LYS A 63 15.72 -0.13 -6.96
C LYS A 63 14.56 0.27 -6.05
N PRO A 64 14.75 0.32 -4.72
CA PRO A 64 13.73 0.85 -3.82
C PRO A 64 13.23 2.21 -4.32
N VAL A 65 11.93 2.48 -4.22
CA VAL A 65 11.35 3.78 -4.60
C VAL A 65 12.08 4.91 -3.87
N TYR A 66 12.37 4.68 -2.60
CA TYR A 66 13.15 5.59 -1.75
C TYR A 66 14.50 4.96 -1.41
N GLN A 67 15.47 5.07 -2.32
CA GLN A 67 16.80 4.45 -2.15
C GLN A 67 17.57 4.95 -0.93
N MET A 68 17.30 6.18 -0.51
CA MET A 68 17.95 6.83 0.64
C MET A 68 17.18 6.62 1.95
N PHE A 69 16.07 5.87 1.94
CA PHE A 69 15.33 5.59 3.16
C PHE A 69 16.12 4.62 4.04
N ALA A 70 16.44 5.09 5.24
CA ALA A 70 17.12 4.31 6.27
C ALA A 70 16.26 4.35 7.55
N PRO A 71 15.72 3.21 8.02
CA PRO A 71 14.84 3.18 9.20
C PRO A 71 15.44 3.85 10.43
N ASP A 72 16.72 3.62 10.69
CA ASP A 72 17.43 4.20 11.86
C ASP A 72 17.53 5.73 11.83
N VAL A 73 17.34 6.33 10.64
CA VAL A 73 17.43 7.79 10.44
C VAL A 73 16.04 8.42 10.28
N HIS A 74 15.16 7.73 9.56
CA HIS A 74 13.88 8.30 9.13
C HIS A 74 12.68 7.85 9.97
N VAL A 75 12.83 6.78 10.77
CA VAL A 75 11.77 6.32 11.67
C VAL A 75 12.10 6.77 13.09
N SER A 76 11.19 7.57 13.67
CA SER A 76 11.32 7.98 15.07
C SER A 76 11.16 6.79 16.02
N LYS A 77 11.98 6.74 17.06
CA LYS A 77 11.83 5.75 18.15
C LYS A 77 10.71 6.11 19.11
N GLU A 78 10.31 7.37 19.13
CA GLU A 78 9.25 7.91 19.95
C GLU A 78 8.12 8.45 19.09
N GLU A 79 6.94 8.60 19.68
CA GLU A 79 5.81 9.19 18.96
C GLU A 79 6.13 10.64 18.54
N VAL A 80 5.83 10.95 17.29
CA VAL A 80 6.05 12.28 16.72
C VAL A 80 4.88 13.18 17.12
N ASN A 81 5.11 14.05 18.10
CA ASN A 81 4.11 14.98 18.60
C ASN A 81 3.69 16.01 17.56
N VAL A 82 2.43 16.45 17.64
CA VAL A 82 1.87 17.52 16.80
C VAL A 82 2.44 18.87 17.24
N ALA A 83 3.03 19.59 16.30
CA ALA A 83 3.63 20.91 16.56
C ALA A 83 2.55 22.00 16.54
N ILE A 84 2.45 22.75 17.62
CA ILE A 84 1.45 23.82 17.80
C ILE A 84 1.70 24.96 16.79
N GLY A 85 0.61 25.51 16.22
CA GLY A 85 0.65 26.66 15.33
C GLY A 85 1.16 26.37 13.91
N ILE A 86 1.34 25.10 13.56
CA ILE A 86 1.73 24.66 12.22
C ILE A 86 0.57 23.87 11.60
N PRO A 87 0.14 24.18 10.36
CA PRO A 87 -0.93 23.44 9.73
C PRO A 87 -0.58 21.96 9.54
N VAL A 88 -1.60 21.10 9.60
CA VAL A 88 -1.47 19.69 9.24
C VAL A 88 -1.77 19.52 7.74
N TYR A 89 -0.92 18.81 7.06
CA TYR A 89 -1.10 18.41 5.67
C TYR A 89 -1.65 17.00 5.63
N VAL A 90 -2.74 16.81 4.90
CA VAL A 90 -3.37 15.50 4.71
C VAL A 90 -3.22 15.10 3.24
N GLY A 91 -2.43 14.08 2.98
CA GLY A 91 -2.29 13.51 1.64
C GLY A 91 -3.24 12.34 1.45
N LEU A 92 -4.06 12.36 0.39
CA LEU A 92 -5.09 11.36 0.11
C LEU A 92 -4.73 10.54 -1.12
N ASP A 93 -4.96 9.24 -1.03
CA ASP A 93 -5.00 8.32 -2.14
C ASP A 93 -6.41 7.73 -2.27
N PHE A 94 -7.00 7.85 -3.49
CA PHE A 94 -8.36 7.42 -3.76
C PHE A 94 -8.37 6.03 -4.40
N GLY A 95 -9.32 5.19 -3.99
CA GLY A 95 -9.49 3.84 -4.53
C GLY A 95 -10.49 3.03 -3.72
N LEU A 96 -10.54 1.73 -3.97
CA LEU A 96 -11.34 0.78 -3.19
C LEU A 96 -10.78 0.57 -1.77
N THR A 97 -9.51 0.89 -1.60
CA THR A 97 -8.82 0.92 -0.30
C THR A 97 -8.25 2.32 -0.13
N PRO A 98 -9.11 3.31 0.18
CA PRO A 98 -8.65 4.68 0.33
C PRO A 98 -7.69 4.80 1.51
N ALA A 99 -6.68 5.64 1.34
CA ALA A 99 -5.69 5.88 2.36
C ALA A 99 -5.39 7.37 2.52
N CYS A 100 -4.94 7.78 3.69
CA CYS A 100 -4.39 9.11 3.90
C CYS A 100 -3.26 9.10 4.91
N VAL A 101 -2.38 10.09 4.79
CA VAL A 101 -1.31 10.37 5.73
C VAL A 101 -1.44 11.78 6.25
N PHE A 102 -1.12 11.96 7.53
CA PHE A 102 -1.13 13.25 8.22
C PHE A 102 0.30 13.62 8.59
N GLY A 103 0.67 14.85 8.26
CA GLY A 103 2.02 15.32 8.58
C GLY A 103 2.11 16.82 8.66
N GLN A 104 3.17 17.28 9.26
CA GLN A 104 3.50 18.71 9.39
C GLN A 104 4.90 18.99 8.85
N LYS A 105 5.09 20.17 8.27
CA LYS A 105 6.41 20.63 7.84
C LYS A 105 7.01 21.53 8.90
N VAL A 106 7.89 20.99 9.72
CA VAL A 106 8.51 21.68 10.85
C VAL A 106 9.99 21.93 10.55
N ARG A 107 10.40 23.20 10.53
CA ARG A 107 11.82 23.59 10.26
C ARG A 107 12.39 22.93 9.00
N GLY A 108 11.59 22.87 7.94
CA GLY A 108 12.01 22.29 6.65
C GLY A 108 11.97 20.76 6.57
N ARG A 109 11.59 20.07 7.63
CA ARG A 109 11.44 18.60 7.67
C ARG A 109 9.98 18.21 7.67
N TRP A 110 9.63 17.17 6.94
CA TRP A 110 8.33 16.54 7.03
C TRP A 110 8.31 15.55 8.20
N LEU A 111 7.34 15.72 9.06
CA LEU A 111 7.05 14.83 10.19
C LEU A 111 5.72 14.14 9.88
N ILE A 112 5.74 12.86 9.56
CA ILE A 112 4.54 12.04 9.40
C ILE A 112 4.12 11.54 10.77
N GLN A 113 2.88 11.82 11.16
CA GLN A 113 2.39 11.64 12.53
C GLN A 113 1.30 10.59 12.66
N SER A 114 0.51 10.37 11.59
CA SER A 114 -0.46 9.29 11.54
C SER A 114 -0.81 8.93 10.09
N GLU A 115 -1.39 7.74 9.93
CA GLU A 115 -1.94 7.26 8.68
C GLU A 115 -3.28 6.56 8.92
N ILE A 116 -4.14 6.57 7.93
CA ILE A 116 -5.37 5.78 7.91
C ILE A 116 -5.40 5.02 6.59
N VAL A 117 -5.60 3.71 6.67
CA VAL A 117 -5.84 2.84 5.51
C VAL A 117 -7.19 2.16 5.73
N ALA A 118 -8.14 2.39 4.83
CA ALA A 118 -9.49 1.85 4.94
C ALA A 118 -9.71 0.74 3.91
N PHE A 119 -10.29 -0.37 4.35
CA PHE A 119 -10.65 -1.50 3.50
C PHE A 119 -12.16 -1.49 3.24
N ASP A 120 -12.57 -1.72 1.98
CA ASP A 120 -13.97 -1.75 1.56
C ASP A 120 -14.80 -0.56 2.07
N MET A 121 -14.22 0.62 1.97
CA MET A 121 -14.82 1.85 2.48
C MET A 121 -15.02 2.88 1.36
N GLY A 122 -16.26 3.35 1.21
CA GLY A 122 -16.56 4.45 0.30
C GLY A 122 -16.10 5.80 0.86
N ILE A 123 -15.94 6.78 -0.05
CA ILE A 123 -15.37 8.10 0.25
C ILE A 123 -16.17 8.87 1.33
N VAL A 124 -17.49 8.71 1.41
CA VAL A 124 -18.33 9.37 2.43
C VAL A 124 -17.94 8.94 3.83
N ARG A 125 -17.86 7.63 4.06
CA ARG A 125 -17.44 7.07 5.36
C ARG A 125 -15.97 7.39 5.66
N PHE A 126 -15.13 7.37 4.63
CA PHE A 126 -13.71 7.73 4.77
C PHE A 126 -13.53 9.19 5.20
N ALA A 127 -14.35 10.10 4.65
CA ALA A 127 -14.38 11.50 5.08
C ALA A 127 -14.74 11.68 6.56
N GLU A 128 -15.65 10.85 7.08
CA GLU A 128 -16.00 10.86 8.51
C GLU A 128 -14.82 10.44 9.39
N VAL A 129 -14.09 9.39 9.00
CA VAL A 129 -12.90 8.92 9.72
C VAL A 129 -11.79 9.97 9.70
N ILE A 130 -11.55 10.64 8.57
CA ILE A 130 -10.59 11.75 8.49
C ILE A 130 -11.00 12.89 9.42
N ARG A 131 -12.29 13.24 9.47
CA ARG A 131 -12.79 14.30 10.37
C ARG A 131 -12.59 13.95 11.84
N GLU A 132 -12.81 12.70 12.21
CA GLU A 132 -12.60 12.21 13.57
C GLU A 132 -11.13 12.33 13.97
N GLU A 133 -10.20 11.91 13.11
CA GLU A 133 -8.76 12.05 13.36
C GLU A 133 -8.36 13.54 13.49
N LEU A 134 -8.86 14.41 12.59
CA LEU A 134 -8.62 15.84 12.68
C LEU A 134 -9.18 16.46 13.98
N ALA A 135 -10.37 16.05 14.39
CA ALA A 135 -11.01 16.57 15.59
C ALA A 135 -10.35 16.09 16.88
N THR A 136 -9.74 14.91 16.88
CA THR A 136 -9.10 14.33 18.07
C THR A 136 -7.64 14.73 18.19
N LYS A 137 -6.86 14.44 17.15
CA LYS A 137 -5.39 14.63 17.20
C LYS A 137 -4.96 16.04 16.77
N TYR A 138 -5.72 16.69 15.88
CA TYR A 138 -5.35 17.96 15.27
C TYR A 138 -6.37 19.10 15.52
N ALA A 139 -7.17 19.01 16.58
CA ALA A 139 -8.32 19.90 16.85
C ALA A 139 -8.03 21.40 16.77
N SER A 140 -6.81 21.83 17.07
CA SER A 140 -6.40 23.25 17.07
C SER A 140 -5.54 23.65 15.85
N HIS A 141 -5.58 22.85 14.79
CA HIS A 141 -4.73 23.06 13.62
C HIS A 141 -5.57 23.25 12.36
N ASP A 142 -5.11 24.15 11.49
CA ASP A 142 -5.65 24.24 10.13
C ASP A 142 -5.24 22.98 9.35
N ALA A 143 -6.18 22.38 8.66
CA ALA A 143 -5.95 21.22 7.81
C ALA A 143 -5.87 21.63 6.34
N LEU A 144 -4.82 21.22 5.65
CA LEU A 144 -4.62 21.41 4.22
C LEU A 144 -4.66 20.05 3.54
N ILE A 145 -5.69 19.81 2.71
CA ILE A 145 -5.97 18.49 2.15
C ILE A 145 -5.56 18.45 0.69
N TYR A 146 -4.77 17.46 0.32
CA TYR A 146 -4.27 17.21 -1.02
C TYR A 146 -4.60 15.78 -1.42
N GLY A 147 -5.01 15.59 -2.64
CA GLY A 147 -5.28 14.25 -3.17
C GLY A 147 -4.79 14.13 -4.61
N ASP A 148 -4.78 12.90 -5.10
CA ASP A 148 -4.51 12.60 -6.48
C ASP A 148 -5.54 13.25 -7.41
N PRO A 149 -5.17 13.71 -8.63
CA PRO A 149 -6.10 14.28 -9.61
C PRO A 149 -7.29 13.37 -9.98
N SER A 150 -7.18 12.06 -9.78
CA SER A 150 -8.30 11.12 -9.96
C SER A 150 -9.50 11.44 -9.06
N GLY A 151 -9.28 12.15 -7.95
CA GLY A 151 -10.33 12.65 -7.07
C GLY A 151 -11.30 13.64 -7.72
N ASP A 152 -10.98 14.17 -8.90
CA ASP A 152 -11.88 14.99 -9.73
C ASP A 152 -12.68 14.17 -10.77
N PHE A 153 -12.44 12.85 -10.87
CA PHE A 153 -13.22 12.01 -11.77
C PHE A 153 -14.60 11.72 -11.18
N ARG A 154 -15.62 11.89 -12.02
CA ARG A 154 -17.02 11.65 -11.64
C ARG A 154 -17.30 10.16 -11.51
N ALA A 155 -18.02 9.78 -10.47
CA ALA A 155 -18.60 8.44 -10.38
C ALA A 155 -19.74 8.28 -11.40
N GLN A 156 -19.86 7.10 -12.00
CA GLN A 156 -20.94 6.82 -12.97
C GLN A 156 -22.33 6.77 -12.33
N THR A 157 -22.40 6.59 -11.01
CA THR A 157 -23.67 6.37 -10.29
C THR A 157 -24.38 7.66 -9.91
N ASP A 158 -23.65 8.69 -9.50
CA ASP A 158 -24.22 9.93 -8.94
C ASP A 158 -23.54 11.21 -9.46
N GLU A 159 -22.64 11.07 -10.42
CA GLU A 159 -21.85 12.15 -11.03
C GLU A 159 -21.02 12.99 -10.05
N SER A 160 -20.99 12.62 -8.77
CA SER A 160 -20.17 13.31 -7.77
C SER A 160 -18.71 12.92 -7.88
N THR A 161 -17.82 13.82 -7.47
CA THR A 161 -16.39 13.53 -7.39
C THR A 161 -15.97 13.32 -5.93
N PRO A 162 -14.94 12.51 -5.65
CA PRO A 162 -14.38 12.39 -4.30
C PRO A 162 -14.11 13.75 -3.64
N PHE A 163 -13.53 14.70 -4.36
CA PHE A 163 -13.28 16.05 -3.82
C PHE A 163 -14.56 16.83 -3.52
N GLN A 164 -15.64 16.67 -4.32
CA GLN A 164 -16.92 17.30 -4.00
C GLN A 164 -17.52 16.73 -2.72
N ILE A 165 -17.44 15.40 -2.54
CA ILE A 165 -17.91 14.73 -1.31
C ILE A 165 -17.11 15.22 -0.10
N LEU A 166 -15.77 15.24 -0.18
CA LEU A 166 -14.92 15.72 0.91
C LEU A 166 -15.27 17.16 1.31
N ARG A 167 -15.44 18.06 0.32
CA ARG A 167 -15.84 19.46 0.58
C ARG A 167 -17.22 19.53 1.22
N GLY A 168 -18.17 18.71 0.78
CA GLY A 168 -19.50 18.57 1.40
C GLY A 168 -19.46 18.10 2.85
N CYS A 169 -18.45 17.32 3.22
CA CYS A 169 -18.18 16.90 4.59
C CYS A 169 -17.37 17.93 5.41
N GLY A 170 -17.07 19.11 4.83
CA GLY A 170 -16.31 20.16 5.51
C GLY A 170 -14.79 20.01 5.45
N LEU A 171 -14.28 19.08 4.65
CA LEU A 171 -12.85 18.89 4.39
C LEU A 171 -12.43 19.71 3.16
N ARG A 172 -11.48 20.64 3.30
CA ARG A 172 -11.05 21.57 2.24
C ARG A 172 -9.54 21.61 2.07
#